data_7c4e8b16dbf7dcdd14c92b67d482dc3a
#
_entry.id   7c4e8b16dbf7dcdd14c92b67d482dc3a
#
_cell.length_a   1.000
_cell.length_b   1.000
_cell.length_c   1.000
_cell.angle_alpha   90.00
_cell.angle_beta   90.00
_cell.angle_gamma   90.00
#
_symmetry.space_group_name_H-M   'P 1'
#
loop_
_entity.id
_entity.type
_entity.pdbx_description
1 polymer ?
#
loop_
_entity_poly.entity_id
_entity_poly.type
_entity_poly.pdbx_seq_one_letter_code
_entity_poly.pdbx_strand_id
1 'polypeptide(L)'
;MEAPLNITPFSIHIEAEILSDLQERIRKTRWPDQAPSAAWEQGTDLEYLRQLLEYWAGEFDWRAQERELNAATQFRAELDGVHIHFVHERARHGHGVPLILTHGWPSTFVELLPLVPFLTDPHAHGIDGPGFDVVIPSLPGYGFSERPRRTGVNYQYVAGLWHRLMRGLGYERYGAQGGDFAQRRELIASATRHSGRRNTVTRQSSPRSLRRSDTR
;
A
#
# COMPACT_ATOMS: atom_id res chain seq x y z
N MET A 1 -1.71 3.40 30.76
CA MET A 1 -2.50 3.91 29.59
C MET A 1 -1.48 4.45 28.62
N GLU A 2 -1.46 3.96 27.40
CA GLU A 2 -0.66 4.58 26.33
C GLU A 2 -1.17 6.02 26.10
N ALA A 3 -0.25 6.95 25.81
CA ALA A 3 -0.64 8.32 25.47
C ALA A 3 -1.52 8.30 24.21
N PRO A 4 -2.48 9.24 24.09
CA PRO A 4 -3.30 9.32 22.88
C PRO A 4 -2.40 9.53 21.66
N LEU A 5 -2.68 8.81 20.58
CA LEU A 5 -1.92 8.89 19.33
C LEU A 5 -2.14 10.28 18.70
N ASN A 6 -1.05 11.00 18.47
CA ASN A 6 -1.11 12.27 17.75
C ASN A 6 -1.27 12.00 16.26
N ILE A 7 -2.47 12.28 15.73
CA ILE A 7 -2.85 12.09 14.34
C ILE A 7 -3.04 13.46 13.71
N THR A 8 -2.33 13.73 12.63
CA THR A 8 -2.43 14.99 11.89
C THR A 8 -2.89 14.74 10.45
N PRO A 9 -3.75 15.61 9.88
CA PRO A 9 -4.07 15.54 8.45
C PRO A 9 -2.79 15.63 7.60
N PHE A 10 -2.79 14.94 6.47
CA PHE A 10 -1.68 14.94 5.54
C PHE A 10 -2.19 15.21 4.13
N SER A 11 -1.44 15.99 3.36
CA SER A 11 -1.68 16.22 1.95
C SER A 11 -0.36 16.04 1.20
N ILE A 12 -0.42 15.34 0.09
CA ILE A 12 0.73 15.13 -0.79
C ILE A 12 1.03 16.45 -1.49
N HIS A 13 2.25 16.91 -1.33
CA HIS A 13 2.80 18.05 -2.07
C HIS A 13 4.28 17.79 -2.33
N ILE A 14 4.64 17.64 -3.60
CA ILE A 14 6.03 17.47 -4.01
C ILE A 14 6.53 18.79 -4.60
N GLU A 15 7.60 19.31 -4.04
CA GLU A 15 8.20 20.56 -4.52
C GLU A 15 8.58 20.49 -6.00
N ALA A 16 8.41 21.60 -6.72
CA ALA A 16 8.66 21.68 -8.16
C ALA A 16 10.10 21.32 -8.51
N GLU A 17 11.05 21.69 -7.64
CA GLU A 17 12.47 21.39 -7.79
C GLU A 17 12.75 19.90 -7.80
N ILE A 18 12.06 19.12 -6.94
CA ILE A 18 12.18 17.65 -6.88
C ILE A 18 11.66 17.02 -8.19
N LEU A 19 10.55 17.53 -8.72
CA LEU A 19 9.99 17.06 -9.99
C LEU A 19 10.92 17.39 -11.17
N SER A 20 11.53 18.58 -11.16
CA SER A 20 12.49 19.00 -12.17
C SER A 20 13.77 18.14 -12.12
N ASP A 21 14.31 17.87 -10.92
CA ASP A 21 15.45 16.96 -10.73
C ASP A 21 15.13 15.54 -11.26
N LEU A 22 13.93 15.02 -10.97
CA LEU A 22 13.48 13.73 -11.49
C LEU A 22 13.48 13.72 -13.02
N GLN A 23 12.87 14.72 -13.66
CA GLN A 23 12.81 14.82 -15.12
C GLN A 23 14.21 14.89 -15.75
N GLU A 24 15.12 15.66 -15.13
CA GLU A 24 16.51 15.75 -15.59
C GLU A 24 17.23 14.40 -15.50
N ARG A 25 17.05 13.66 -14.40
CA ARG A 25 17.63 12.32 -14.22
C ARG A 25 17.08 11.33 -15.24
N ILE A 26 15.78 11.36 -15.52
CA ILE A 26 15.16 10.50 -16.55
C ILE A 26 15.81 10.78 -17.91
N ARG A 27 15.96 12.05 -18.31
CA ARG A 27 16.59 12.44 -19.60
C ARG A 27 18.07 12.03 -19.67
N LYS A 28 18.76 11.99 -18.54
CA LYS A 28 20.18 11.60 -18.42
C LYS A 28 20.37 10.10 -18.15
N THR A 29 19.34 9.27 -18.32
CA THR A 29 19.42 7.83 -18.09
C THR A 29 20.50 7.20 -18.97
N ARG A 30 21.42 6.48 -18.37
CA ARG A 30 22.37 5.64 -19.07
C ARG A 30 21.74 4.27 -19.30
N TRP A 31 21.47 3.99 -20.58
CA TRP A 31 20.79 2.76 -20.95
C TRP A 31 21.72 1.56 -20.86
N PRO A 32 21.26 0.43 -20.31
CA PRO A 32 21.97 -0.83 -20.39
C PRO A 32 21.89 -1.41 -21.81
N ASP A 33 22.80 -2.32 -22.12
CA ASP A 33 22.69 -3.13 -23.32
C ASP A 33 21.53 -4.13 -23.18
N GLN A 34 20.83 -4.36 -24.27
CA GLN A 34 19.83 -5.41 -24.34
C GLN A 34 20.49 -6.74 -24.74
N ALA A 35 20.09 -7.84 -24.09
CA ALA A 35 20.50 -9.17 -24.51
C ALA A 35 20.03 -9.43 -25.97
N PRO A 36 20.81 -10.13 -26.79
CA PRO A 36 20.43 -10.46 -28.18
C PRO A 36 19.35 -11.55 -28.21
N SER A 37 18.13 -11.15 -27.92
CA SER A 37 16.94 -12.01 -27.86
C SER A 37 15.72 -11.28 -28.42
N ALA A 38 14.62 -12.00 -28.60
CA ALA A 38 13.33 -11.35 -28.93
C ALA A 38 12.90 -10.41 -27.79
N ALA A 39 12.10 -9.40 -28.13
CA ALA A 39 11.51 -8.47 -27.17
C ALA A 39 10.80 -9.24 -26.05
N TRP A 40 11.01 -8.82 -24.79
CA TRP A 40 10.41 -9.40 -23.56
C TRP A 40 10.86 -10.82 -23.19
N GLU A 41 11.72 -11.46 -23.97
CA GLU A 41 12.15 -12.84 -23.69
C GLU A 41 13.07 -12.93 -22.46
N GLN A 42 13.96 -11.95 -22.29
CA GLN A 42 14.94 -11.92 -21.20
C GLN A 42 14.62 -10.88 -20.11
N GLY A 43 13.50 -10.21 -20.22
CA GLY A 43 13.08 -9.16 -19.31
C GLY A 43 12.37 -8.02 -20.02
N THR A 44 12.41 -6.83 -19.44
CA THR A 44 11.79 -5.65 -20.02
C THR A 44 12.46 -5.26 -21.33
N ASP A 45 11.68 -5.10 -22.40
CA ASP A 45 12.17 -4.62 -23.68
C ASP A 45 12.73 -3.20 -23.56
N LEU A 46 13.91 -2.97 -24.13
CA LEU A 46 14.63 -1.71 -23.98
C LEU A 46 13.92 -0.57 -24.72
N GLU A 47 13.35 -0.84 -25.88
CA GLU A 47 12.64 0.18 -26.67
C GLU A 47 11.36 0.61 -25.96
N TYR A 48 10.59 -0.33 -25.45
CA TYR A 48 9.44 -0.03 -24.59
C TYR A 48 9.83 0.82 -23.37
N LEU A 49 10.93 0.49 -22.72
CA LEU A 49 11.38 1.24 -21.56
C LEU A 49 11.77 2.68 -21.91
N ARG A 50 12.39 2.91 -23.09
CA ARG A 50 12.68 4.25 -23.59
C ARG A 50 11.42 5.06 -23.80
N GLN A 51 10.44 4.51 -24.49
CA GLN A 51 9.15 5.16 -24.73
C GLN A 51 8.44 5.50 -23.42
N LEU A 52 8.46 4.60 -22.44
CA LEU A 52 7.90 4.83 -21.11
C LEU A 52 8.59 5.99 -20.38
N LEU A 53 9.91 6.08 -20.45
CA LEU A 53 10.66 7.16 -19.81
C LEU A 53 10.49 8.50 -20.55
N GLU A 54 10.34 8.50 -21.86
CA GLU A 54 9.98 9.68 -22.66
C GLU A 54 8.61 10.23 -22.23
N TYR A 55 7.61 9.36 -22.15
CA TYR A 55 6.29 9.72 -21.63
C TYR A 55 6.39 10.28 -20.19
N TRP A 56 7.14 9.62 -19.32
CA TRP A 56 7.28 10.06 -17.94
C TRP A 56 7.99 11.41 -17.82
N ALA A 57 9.00 11.68 -18.63
CA ALA A 57 9.72 12.95 -18.64
C ALA A 57 8.94 14.11 -19.27
N GLY A 58 7.98 13.84 -20.17
CA GLY A 58 7.31 14.85 -20.98
C GLY A 58 5.81 15.00 -20.69
N GLU A 59 5.06 13.94 -20.87
CA GLU A 59 3.59 13.97 -20.89
C GLU A 59 2.94 13.66 -19.54
N PHE A 60 3.63 12.95 -18.65
CA PHE A 60 3.09 12.55 -17.36
C PHE A 60 2.85 13.77 -16.44
N ASP A 61 1.59 14.09 -16.17
CA ASP A 61 1.20 15.19 -15.28
C ASP A 61 1.15 14.73 -13.82
N TRP A 62 2.29 14.90 -13.12
CA TRP A 62 2.35 14.62 -11.67
C TRP A 62 1.32 15.43 -10.88
N ARG A 63 1.05 16.68 -11.25
CA ARG A 63 0.09 17.53 -10.52
C ARG A 63 -1.34 17.01 -10.64
N ALA A 64 -1.70 16.39 -11.76
CA ALA A 64 -2.97 15.70 -11.91
C ALA A 64 -3.03 14.48 -10.97
N GLN A 65 -1.97 13.65 -10.95
CA GLN A 65 -1.88 12.50 -10.05
C GLN A 65 -1.91 12.91 -8.56
N GLU A 66 -1.19 13.97 -8.21
CA GLU A 66 -1.16 14.52 -6.85
C GLU A 66 -2.57 14.96 -6.39
N ARG A 67 -3.34 15.60 -7.26
CA ARG A 67 -4.75 15.95 -6.97
C ARG A 67 -5.63 14.72 -6.80
N GLU A 68 -5.46 13.71 -7.65
CA GLU A 68 -6.21 12.45 -7.58
C GLU A 68 -5.90 11.71 -6.28
N LEU A 69 -4.63 11.58 -5.92
CA LEU A 69 -4.21 10.94 -4.67
C LEU A 69 -4.72 11.68 -3.43
N ASN A 70 -4.76 13.01 -3.49
CA ASN A 70 -5.27 13.85 -2.41
C ASN A 70 -6.80 13.85 -2.28
N ALA A 71 -7.54 13.19 -3.18
CA ALA A 71 -8.97 12.95 -3.01
C ALA A 71 -9.26 11.96 -1.87
N ALA A 72 -8.31 11.07 -1.55
CA ALA A 72 -8.40 10.19 -0.39
C ALA A 72 -8.03 10.95 0.90
N THR A 73 -8.71 10.63 2.01
CA THR A 73 -8.46 11.25 3.32
C THR A 73 -7.18 10.68 3.94
N GLN A 74 -6.16 11.50 4.03
CA GLN A 74 -4.82 11.06 4.43
C GLN A 74 -4.37 11.69 5.75
N PHE A 75 -3.56 10.95 6.49
CA PHE A 75 -3.06 11.34 7.80
C PHE A 75 -1.61 10.89 8.01
N ARG A 76 -0.98 11.49 9.04
CA ARG A 76 0.24 11.00 9.65
C ARG A 76 0.06 10.80 11.15
N ALA A 77 0.71 9.77 11.67
CA ALA A 77 0.81 9.53 13.10
C ALA A 77 2.24 9.15 13.47
N GLU A 78 2.70 9.61 14.63
CA GLU A 78 3.97 9.18 15.18
C GLU A 78 3.79 7.87 15.96
N LEU A 79 4.50 6.83 15.53
CA LEU A 79 4.49 5.50 16.11
C LEU A 79 5.92 5.03 16.38
N ASP A 80 6.31 4.89 17.63
CA ASP A 80 7.66 4.46 18.02
C ASP A 80 8.79 5.36 17.46
N GLY A 81 8.54 6.67 17.41
CA GLY A 81 9.47 7.67 16.86
C GLY A 81 9.60 7.65 15.34
N VAL A 82 8.66 7.02 14.63
CA VAL A 82 8.58 7.02 13.16
C VAL A 82 7.24 7.59 12.73
N HIS A 83 7.25 8.59 11.84
CA HIS A 83 6.04 9.13 11.25
C HIS A 83 5.50 8.18 10.19
N ILE A 84 4.33 7.64 10.45
CA ILE A 84 3.62 6.74 9.55
C ILE A 84 2.51 7.50 8.83
N HIS A 85 2.58 7.51 7.51
CA HIS A 85 1.51 7.96 6.64
C HIS A 85 0.46 6.86 6.48
N PHE A 86 -0.83 7.24 6.44
CA PHE A 86 -1.91 6.31 6.14
C PHE A 86 -3.13 7.02 5.56
N VAL A 87 -3.88 6.29 4.74
CA VAL A 87 -5.23 6.65 4.30
C VAL A 87 -6.21 6.09 5.32
N HIS A 88 -7.25 6.85 5.66
CA HIS A 88 -8.33 6.38 6.51
C HIS A 88 -9.68 6.85 5.98
N GLU A 89 -10.43 5.93 5.41
CA GLU A 89 -11.76 6.15 4.87
C GLU A 89 -12.79 5.36 5.66
N ARG A 90 -13.86 6.05 6.05
CA ARG A 90 -14.96 5.43 6.80
C ARG A 90 -16.03 4.87 5.88
N ALA A 91 -16.73 3.85 6.37
CA ALA A 91 -17.93 3.37 5.72
C ALA A 91 -18.92 4.51 5.49
N ARG A 92 -19.53 4.55 4.31
CA ARG A 92 -20.48 5.58 3.92
C ARG A 92 -21.79 5.49 4.71
N HIS A 93 -22.16 4.29 5.13
CA HIS A 93 -23.41 4.00 5.83
C HIS A 93 -23.18 3.18 7.08
N GLY A 94 -23.72 3.63 8.20
CA GLY A 94 -23.69 2.94 9.48
C GLY A 94 -22.29 2.89 10.12
N HIS A 95 -22.08 1.84 10.93
CA HIS A 95 -20.79 1.56 11.54
C HIS A 95 -20.02 0.57 10.66
N GLY A 96 -18.88 1.01 10.12
CA GLY A 96 -18.02 0.19 9.29
C GLY A 96 -17.35 -0.93 10.09
N VAL A 97 -17.07 -2.05 9.43
CA VAL A 97 -16.18 -3.07 9.96
C VAL A 97 -14.75 -2.58 9.79
N PRO A 98 -13.97 -2.39 10.88
CA PRO A 98 -12.62 -1.87 10.74
C PRO A 98 -11.71 -2.85 10.00
N LEU A 99 -10.99 -2.37 8.98
CA LEU A 99 -10.12 -3.17 8.13
C LEU A 99 -8.81 -2.43 7.85
N ILE A 100 -7.68 -3.06 8.15
CA ILE A 100 -6.37 -2.56 7.74
C ILE A 100 -5.88 -3.33 6.52
N LEU A 101 -5.45 -2.59 5.48
CA LEU A 101 -4.90 -3.13 4.24
C LEU A 101 -3.42 -2.74 4.13
N THR A 102 -2.54 -3.72 3.92
CA THR A 102 -1.09 -3.48 3.84
C THR A 102 -0.57 -3.87 2.46
N HIS A 103 0.08 -2.92 1.79
CA HIS A 103 0.71 -3.15 0.48
C HIS A 103 1.99 -3.99 0.60
N GLY A 104 2.48 -4.49 -0.54
CA GLY A 104 3.72 -5.27 -0.66
C GLY A 104 4.90 -4.49 -1.25
N TRP A 105 5.93 -5.22 -1.69
CA TRP A 105 7.08 -4.69 -2.42
C TRP A 105 7.03 -5.18 -3.88
N PRO A 106 7.35 -4.33 -4.86
CA PRO A 106 7.80 -2.93 -4.81
C PRO A 106 6.65 -1.90 -4.90
N SER A 107 5.53 -2.19 -4.28
CA SER A 107 4.32 -1.40 -4.35
C SER A 107 4.21 -0.33 -3.25
N THR A 108 3.08 0.38 -3.22
CA THR A 108 2.72 1.41 -2.25
C THR A 108 1.23 1.34 -1.91
N PHE A 109 0.78 2.19 -1.00
CA PHE A 109 -0.64 2.34 -0.64
C PHE A 109 -1.55 2.61 -1.86
N VAL A 110 -1.00 3.16 -2.95
CA VAL A 110 -1.74 3.54 -4.17
C VAL A 110 -2.41 2.33 -4.83
N GLU A 111 -1.78 1.14 -4.80
CA GLU A 111 -2.37 -0.09 -5.38
C GLU A 111 -3.69 -0.50 -4.73
N LEU A 112 -3.93 -0.05 -3.50
CA LEU A 112 -5.10 -0.42 -2.70
C LEU A 112 -6.23 0.63 -2.80
N LEU A 113 -5.95 1.85 -3.27
CA LEU A 113 -6.94 2.92 -3.38
C LEU A 113 -8.16 2.56 -4.25
N PRO A 114 -8.02 1.84 -5.38
CA PRO A 114 -9.18 1.43 -6.18
C PRO A 114 -10.17 0.52 -5.44
N LEU A 115 -9.76 -0.14 -4.36
CA LEU A 115 -10.64 -0.99 -3.55
C LEU A 115 -11.49 -0.18 -2.58
N VAL A 116 -11.07 1.03 -2.23
CA VAL A 116 -11.71 1.84 -1.19
C VAL A 116 -13.20 2.09 -1.45
N PRO A 117 -13.63 2.54 -2.65
CA PRO A 117 -15.06 2.77 -2.92
C PRO A 117 -15.91 1.51 -2.73
N PHE A 118 -15.42 0.34 -3.18
CA PHE A 118 -16.13 -0.94 -3.05
C PHE A 118 -16.25 -1.41 -1.60
N LEU A 119 -15.25 -1.08 -0.78
CA LEU A 119 -15.23 -1.47 0.63
C LEU A 119 -16.03 -0.50 1.50
N THR A 120 -15.96 0.80 1.24
CA THR A 120 -16.63 1.80 2.07
C THR A 120 -18.10 1.97 1.72
N ASP A 121 -18.48 1.68 0.47
CA ASP A 121 -19.86 1.75 -0.03
C ASP A 121 -20.20 0.57 -0.95
N PRO A 122 -20.25 -0.66 -0.42
CA PRO A 122 -20.50 -1.85 -1.24
C PRO A 122 -21.85 -1.81 -1.97
N HIS A 123 -22.87 -1.21 -1.37
CA HIS A 123 -24.21 -1.13 -1.98
C HIS A 123 -24.24 -0.29 -3.25
N ALA A 124 -23.46 0.80 -3.31
CA ALA A 124 -23.36 1.61 -4.53
C ALA A 124 -22.73 0.81 -5.71
N HIS A 125 -22.08 -0.31 -5.42
CA HIS A 125 -21.46 -1.22 -6.39
C HIS A 125 -22.20 -2.55 -6.56
N GLY A 126 -23.43 -2.66 -6.05
CA GLY A 126 -24.26 -3.88 -6.16
C GLY A 126 -23.75 -5.06 -5.32
N ILE A 127 -22.98 -4.78 -4.27
CA ILE A 127 -22.44 -5.78 -3.35
C ILE A 127 -23.24 -5.75 -2.05
N ASP A 128 -23.85 -6.88 -1.68
CA ASP A 128 -24.53 -7.02 -0.40
C ASP A 128 -23.51 -7.24 0.73
N GLY A 129 -23.66 -6.45 1.80
CA GLY A 129 -22.80 -6.61 2.97
C GLY A 129 -22.54 -5.29 3.72
N PRO A 130 -21.86 -5.37 4.88
CA PRO A 130 -21.50 -4.17 5.62
C PRO A 130 -20.38 -3.40 4.91
N GLY A 131 -20.41 -2.07 5.02
CA GLY A 131 -19.27 -1.24 4.67
C GLY A 131 -18.10 -1.42 5.64
N PHE A 132 -16.92 -1.04 5.22
CA PHE A 132 -15.68 -1.12 6.01
C PHE A 132 -15.14 0.28 6.33
N ASP A 133 -14.62 0.44 7.55
CA ASP A 133 -13.70 1.53 7.87
C ASP A 133 -12.30 1.09 7.45
N VAL A 134 -11.78 1.66 6.37
CA VAL A 134 -10.55 1.19 5.72
C VAL A 134 -9.37 2.03 6.16
N VAL A 135 -8.29 1.37 6.63
CA VAL A 135 -7.01 2.00 6.97
C VAL A 135 -5.93 1.41 6.09
N ILE A 136 -5.22 2.26 5.33
CA ILE A 136 -4.16 1.83 4.40
C ILE A 136 -2.86 2.54 4.77
N PRO A 137 -2.03 1.98 5.67
CA PRO A 137 -0.76 2.59 6.02
C PRO A 137 0.30 2.34 4.94
N SER A 138 1.17 3.33 4.74
CA SER A 138 2.44 3.12 4.05
C SER A 138 3.43 2.43 4.97
N LEU A 139 4.07 1.36 4.50
CA LEU A 139 5.13 0.68 5.24
C LEU A 139 6.25 1.66 5.63
N PRO A 140 6.93 1.48 6.78
CA PRO A 140 8.06 2.32 7.16
C PRO A 140 9.11 2.41 6.04
N GLY A 141 9.42 3.63 5.57
CA GLY A 141 10.34 3.88 4.47
C GLY A 141 9.73 3.81 3.06
N TYR A 142 8.41 3.54 2.94
CA TYR A 142 7.67 3.51 1.68
C TYR A 142 6.69 4.69 1.62
N GLY A 143 6.31 5.05 0.40
CA GLY A 143 5.36 6.12 0.15
C GLY A 143 5.73 7.38 0.91
N PHE A 144 4.86 7.84 1.79
CA PHE A 144 5.05 9.04 2.59
C PHE A 144 5.35 8.77 4.07
N SER A 145 5.61 7.51 4.43
CA SER A 145 6.11 7.15 5.76
C SER A 145 7.61 7.44 5.89
N GLU A 146 8.01 7.89 7.08
CA GLU A 146 9.41 8.15 7.40
C GLU A 146 10.27 6.87 7.32
N ARG A 147 11.53 7.04 6.93
CA ARG A 147 12.51 5.95 6.93
C ARG A 147 12.90 5.61 8.37
N PRO A 148 12.85 4.32 8.76
CA PRO A 148 13.30 3.92 10.08
C PRO A 148 14.79 4.26 10.29
N ARG A 149 15.10 4.82 11.47
CA ARG A 149 16.48 5.15 11.86
C ARG A 149 17.11 4.08 12.77
N ARG A 150 16.53 2.88 12.77
CA ARG A 150 16.94 1.74 13.60
C ARG A 150 17.02 0.46 12.80
N THR A 151 17.80 -0.49 13.27
CA THR A 151 17.81 -1.87 12.77
C THR A 151 16.66 -2.70 13.36
N GLY A 152 16.40 -3.91 12.81
CA GLY A 152 15.40 -4.83 13.33
C GLY A 152 13.96 -4.50 12.90
N VAL A 153 13.77 -3.64 11.88
CA VAL A 153 12.47 -3.39 11.28
C VAL A 153 12.07 -4.59 10.44
N ASN A 154 11.33 -5.48 11.04
CA ASN A 154 10.81 -6.71 10.45
C ASN A 154 9.29 -6.75 10.53
N TYR A 155 8.67 -7.84 10.07
CA TYR A 155 7.20 -7.97 10.03
C TYR A 155 6.54 -7.91 11.40
N GLN A 156 7.19 -8.46 12.43
CA GLN A 156 6.67 -8.41 13.80
C GLN A 156 6.64 -6.99 14.34
N TYR A 157 7.71 -6.22 14.05
CA TYR A 157 7.77 -4.81 14.42
C TYR A 157 6.68 -4.00 13.71
N VAL A 158 6.53 -4.18 12.38
CA VAL A 158 5.49 -3.49 11.60
C VAL A 158 4.08 -3.89 12.08
N ALA A 159 3.86 -5.17 12.39
CA ALA A 159 2.60 -5.63 12.98
C ALA A 159 2.28 -4.93 14.31
N GLY A 160 3.30 -4.68 15.13
CA GLY A 160 3.16 -3.89 16.36
C GLY A 160 2.79 -2.43 16.09
N LEU A 161 3.35 -1.82 15.04
CA LEU A 161 2.97 -0.46 14.62
C LEU A 161 1.51 -0.42 14.18
N TRP A 162 1.06 -1.37 13.36
CA TRP A 162 -0.33 -1.44 12.88
C TRP A 162 -1.32 -1.65 14.02
N HIS A 163 -0.96 -2.50 14.98
CA HIS A 163 -1.80 -2.68 16.16
C HIS A 163 -1.97 -1.37 16.95
N ARG A 164 -0.87 -0.63 17.20
CA ARG A 164 -0.94 0.68 17.87
C ARG A 164 -1.71 1.71 17.06
N LEU A 165 -1.55 1.72 15.71
CA LEU A 165 -2.31 2.60 14.84
C LEU A 165 -3.82 2.34 14.98
N MET A 166 -4.25 1.09 14.83
CA MET A 166 -5.67 0.74 14.91
C MET A 166 -6.24 1.03 16.31
N ARG A 167 -5.49 0.74 17.37
CA ARG A 167 -5.89 1.07 18.75
C ARG A 167 -5.99 2.59 18.96
N GLY A 168 -5.05 3.35 18.42
CA GLY A 168 -5.06 4.82 18.50
C GLY A 168 -6.20 5.45 17.72
N LEU A 169 -6.69 4.80 16.66
CA LEU A 169 -7.91 5.17 15.91
C LEU A 169 -9.21 4.75 16.63
N GLY A 170 -9.13 4.04 17.79
CA GLY A 170 -10.27 3.58 18.56
C GLY A 170 -10.79 2.19 18.17
N TYR A 171 -10.07 1.46 17.30
CA TYR A 171 -10.47 0.14 16.85
C TYR A 171 -9.89 -0.97 17.74
N GLU A 172 -10.72 -1.54 18.63
CA GLU A 172 -10.31 -2.67 19.49
C GLU A 172 -10.23 -4.00 18.74
N ARG A 173 -11.11 -4.16 17.73
CA ARG A 173 -11.21 -5.35 16.87
C ARG A 173 -11.25 -4.89 15.43
N TYR A 174 -10.47 -5.53 14.58
CA TYR A 174 -10.37 -5.20 13.17
C TYR A 174 -9.92 -6.42 12.35
N GLY A 175 -10.29 -6.43 11.07
CA GLY A 175 -9.73 -7.33 10.07
C GLY A 175 -8.37 -6.80 9.59
N ALA A 176 -7.50 -7.70 9.13
CA ALA A 176 -6.25 -7.33 8.47
C ALA A 176 -6.08 -8.15 7.19
N GLN A 177 -5.70 -7.46 6.11
CA GLN A 177 -5.39 -8.05 4.83
C GLN A 177 -4.06 -7.50 4.32
N GLY A 178 -3.30 -8.30 3.61
CA GLY A 178 -2.08 -7.90 2.94
C GLY A 178 -1.66 -8.94 1.91
N GLY A 179 -0.96 -8.47 0.88
CA GLY A 179 -0.31 -9.30 -0.15
C GLY A 179 1.20 -9.35 0.05
N ASP A 180 1.90 -10.24 -0.65
CA ASP A 180 3.36 -10.35 -0.69
C ASP A 180 3.98 -10.39 0.71
N PHE A 181 4.82 -9.44 1.08
CA PHE A 181 5.40 -9.36 2.43
C PHE A 181 4.35 -9.24 3.54
N ALA A 182 3.22 -8.60 3.27
CA ALA A 182 2.14 -8.42 4.22
C ALA A 182 1.32 -9.70 4.48
N GLN A 183 1.45 -10.74 3.65
CA GLN A 183 0.85 -12.06 3.89
C GLN A 183 1.50 -12.85 5.03
N ARG A 184 2.60 -12.40 5.57
CA ARG A 184 3.24 -13.07 6.70
C ARG A 184 2.32 -13.08 7.91
N ARG A 185 2.18 -14.27 8.53
CA ARG A 185 1.26 -14.54 9.66
C ARG A 185 1.34 -13.51 10.78
N GLU A 186 2.48 -12.86 10.95
CA GLU A 186 2.75 -11.89 12.00
C GLU A 186 1.98 -10.58 11.80
N LEU A 187 1.88 -10.06 10.56
CA LEU A 187 1.11 -8.85 10.26
C LEU A 187 -0.39 -9.06 10.44
N ILE A 188 -0.88 -10.26 10.11
CA ILE A 188 -2.29 -10.63 10.25
C ILE A 188 -2.61 -11.06 11.70
N ALA A 189 -1.69 -11.77 12.38
CA ALA A 189 -1.93 -12.34 13.71
C ALA A 189 -1.93 -11.31 14.84
N SER A 190 -1.34 -10.13 14.67
CA SER A 190 -1.42 -9.07 15.69
C SER A 190 -2.85 -8.55 15.86
N ALA A 191 -3.65 -8.59 14.77
CA ALA A 191 -5.07 -8.25 14.81
C ALA A 191 -5.92 -9.20 15.66
N THR A 192 -5.46 -10.45 15.87
CA THR A 192 -6.27 -11.53 16.43
C THR A 192 -5.93 -11.94 17.88
N ARG A 193 -4.77 -11.58 18.40
CA ARG A 193 -4.28 -12.09 19.72
C ARG A 193 -5.01 -11.55 20.93
N HIS A 194 -5.77 -10.47 20.82
CA HIS A 194 -6.46 -9.87 21.99
C HIS A 194 -7.93 -10.27 22.14
N SER A 195 -8.48 -11.10 21.27
CA SER A 195 -9.94 -11.40 21.29
C SER A 195 -10.33 -12.78 21.83
N GLY A 196 -9.40 -13.62 22.23
CA GLY A 196 -9.70 -14.95 22.85
C GLY A 196 -10.58 -15.91 22.04
N ARG A 197 -10.97 -15.58 20.82
CA ARG A 197 -11.75 -16.43 19.92
C ARG A 197 -11.00 -16.65 18.60
N ARG A 198 -11.06 -17.89 18.08
CA ARG A 198 -10.45 -18.30 16.81
C ARG A 198 -11.02 -17.46 15.66
N ASN A 199 -10.17 -16.71 14.98
CA ASN A 199 -10.54 -16.01 13.76
C ASN A 199 -10.13 -16.84 12.54
N THR A 200 -11.01 -16.91 11.57
CA THR A 200 -10.80 -17.62 10.31
C THR A 200 -9.89 -16.77 9.42
N VAL A 201 -8.68 -17.24 9.19
CA VAL A 201 -7.76 -16.65 8.19
C VAL A 201 -8.09 -17.31 6.85
N THR A 202 -8.69 -16.54 5.92
CA THR A 202 -8.92 -17.04 4.56
C THR A 202 -7.60 -16.99 3.80
N ARG A 203 -7.05 -18.16 3.46
CA ARG A 203 -5.90 -18.29 2.56
C ARG A 203 -6.41 -18.20 1.12
N GLN A 204 -6.00 -17.21 0.36
CA GLN A 204 -5.95 -17.34 -1.09
C GLN A 204 -4.74 -18.21 -1.44
N SER A 205 -5.00 -19.45 -1.85
CA SER A 205 -3.97 -20.30 -2.47
C SER A 205 -3.69 -19.76 -3.86
N SER A 206 -2.42 -19.44 -4.14
CA SER A 206 -1.96 -19.19 -5.50
C SER A 206 -2.39 -20.33 -6.41
N PRO A 207 -2.85 -20.07 -7.65
CA PRO A 207 -3.17 -21.15 -8.59
C PRO A 207 -1.91 -21.96 -8.86
N ARG A 208 -2.01 -23.28 -8.63
CA ARG A 208 -0.96 -24.23 -8.97
C ARG A 208 -0.64 -24.08 -10.46
N SER A 209 0.63 -23.90 -10.78
CA SER A 209 1.15 -24.00 -12.14
C SER A 209 0.56 -25.24 -12.83
N LEU A 210 -0.17 -25.00 -13.91
CA LEU A 210 -0.60 -26.04 -14.85
C LEU A 210 0.65 -26.74 -15.38
N ARG A 211 0.89 -27.98 -14.91
CA ARG A 211 1.84 -28.88 -15.56
C ARG A 211 1.37 -29.08 -16.99
N ARG A 212 2.19 -28.65 -17.94
CA ARG A 212 2.04 -29.09 -19.33
C ARG A 212 2.20 -30.59 -19.32
N SER A 213 1.15 -31.31 -19.71
CA SER A 213 1.24 -32.73 -20.07
C SER A 213 1.89 -32.82 -21.45
N ASP A 214 3.12 -33.31 -21.48
CA ASP A 214 3.70 -33.86 -22.71
C ASP A 214 2.80 -35.01 -23.19
N THR A 215 2.23 -34.83 -24.34
CA THR A 215 1.72 -35.94 -25.15
C THR A 215 2.45 -35.97 -26.47
N ARG A 216 2.99 -37.12 -26.78
CA ARG A 216 3.79 -37.60 -27.93
C ARG A 216 3.22 -37.17 -29.28
#